data_09e9ab7bb7853dd70f31b03d97de0926
#
_entry.id   09e9ab7bb7853dd70f31b03d97de0926
#
_cell.length_a   1.000
_cell.length_b   1.000
_cell.length_c   1.000
_cell.angle_alpha   90.00
_cell.angle_beta   90.00
_cell.angle_gamma   90.00
#
_symmetry.space_group_name_H-M   'P 1'
#
loop_
_entity.id
_entity.type
_entity.pdbx_description
1 polymer ?
#
loop_
_entity_poly.entity_id
_entity_poly.type
_entity_poly.pdbx_seq_one_letter_code
_entity_poly.pdbx_strand_id
1 'polypeptide(L)'
;MSRATRAALAGLLGALALGAAAPAGASAEAAAGQAGSAATAGTASAGAPGAVTDLLRQPRVAGEGRLRWFGLQIYDARLFVTPDGVDIERWTRTPFALELRYARKLLGEDIAQASLKEMARMGFGTEAQRAGWLDTMRRLFPDVSAGDRLTGVHLPEGRAVFYRNDTRIGRVEDRQFVEAFFAIWLDPRTVAPDLRRSLLADPAAAARAGASPR
;
A
#
# COMPACT_ATOMS: atom_id res chain seq x y z
N MET A 1 -17.81 5.33 16.61
CA MET A 1 -17.55 5.20 15.17
C MET A 1 -18.83 5.52 14.42
N SER A 2 -18.86 6.64 13.72
CA SER A 2 -20.06 7.19 13.07
C SER A 2 -20.53 6.32 11.89
N ARG A 3 -21.84 6.27 11.63
CA ARG A 3 -22.45 5.57 10.49
C ARG A 3 -21.88 6.01 9.12
N ALA A 4 -21.39 7.24 9.02
CA ALA A 4 -20.74 7.79 7.83
C ALA A 4 -19.41 7.10 7.49
N THR A 5 -18.63 6.69 8.48
CA THR A 5 -17.35 6.00 8.30
C THR A 5 -17.54 4.57 7.74
N ARG A 6 -18.67 3.93 8.05
CA ARG A 6 -18.99 2.58 7.53
C ARG A 6 -19.38 2.57 6.05
N ALA A 7 -20.00 3.64 5.54
CA ALA A 7 -20.43 3.73 4.14
C ALA A 7 -19.26 4.03 3.20
N ALA A 8 -18.26 4.78 3.64
CA ALA A 8 -17.08 5.12 2.82
C ALA A 8 -16.15 3.93 2.56
N LEU A 9 -16.01 3.04 3.55
CA LEU A 9 -15.25 1.80 3.40
C LEU A 9 -15.92 0.78 2.45
N ALA A 10 -17.28 0.80 2.33
CA ALA A 10 -18.03 -0.08 1.42
C ALA A 10 -17.62 0.12 -0.06
N GLY A 11 -16.98 1.24 -0.36
CA GLY A 11 -16.55 1.59 -1.71
C GLY A 11 -15.26 0.94 -2.19
N LEU A 12 -14.41 0.48 -1.29
CA LEU A 12 -13.11 -0.08 -1.68
C LEU A 12 -13.21 -1.54 -2.18
N LEU A 13 -14.35 -2.22 -1.99
CA LEU A 13 -14.48 -3.67 -2.23
C LEU A 13 -15.86 -4.11 -2.75
N GLY A 14 -16.65 -3.19 -3.29
CA GLY A 14 -17.97 -3.51 -3.84
C GLY A 14 -17.98 -4.41 -5.08
N ALA A 15 -16.86 -4.91 -5.54
CA ALA A 15 -16.72 -5.74 -6.73
C ALA A 15 -16.12 -7.14 -6.46
N LEU A 16 -16.09 -7.60 -5.20
CA LEU A 16 -15.75 -9.01 -4.93
C LEU A 16 -16.98 -9.90 -5.12
N ALA A 17 -17.28 -10.25 -6.37
CA ALA A 17 -18.19 -11.33 -6.70
C ALA A 17 -17.61 -12.65 -6.15
N LEU A 18 -18.34 -13.28 -5.22
CA LEU A 18 -18.08 -14.63 -4.72
C LEU A 18 -18.24 -15.63 -5.85
N GLY A 19 -17.15 -16.03 -6.47
CA GLY A 19 -17.07 -17.27 -7.24
C GLY A 19 -16.75 -18.42 -6.28
N ALA A 20 -17.76 -19.03 -5.67
CA ALA A 20 -17.60 -20.27 -4.95
C ALA A 20 -17.57 -21.43 -5.95
N ALA A 21 -16.40 -22.00 -6.19
CA ALA A 21 -16.25 -23.33 -6.76
C ALA A 21 -15.62 -24.23 -5.70
N ALA A 22 -16.43 -25.15 -5.19
CA ALA A 22 -15.96 -26.25 -4.36
C ALA A 22 -15.35 -27.33 -5.25
N PRO A 23 -14.27 -27.97 -4.85
CA PRO A 23 -13.96 -29.32 -5.30
C PRO A 23 -14.21 -30.32 -4.19
N ALA A 24 -14.90 -31.41 -4.56
CA ALA A 24 -15.08 -32.60 -3.77
C ALA A 24 -13.79 -33.44 -3.71
N GLY A 25 -13.55 -33.95 -2.53
CA GLY A 25 -12.99 -35.20 -2.10
C GLY A 25 -11.81 -35.90 -2.80
N ALA A 26 -10.82 -36.26 -2.01
CA ALA A 26 -10.33 -37.64 -1.86
C ALA A 26 -9.30 -37.70 -0.74
N SER A 27 -9.40 -38.84 0.00
CA SER A 27 -8.77 -39.19 1.26
C SER A 27 -7.37 -39.78 1.12
N ALA A 28 -6.73 -39.86 2.30
CA ALA A 28 -5.70 -40.79 2.75
C ALA A 28 -4.24 -40.50 2.32
N GLU A 29 -3.17 -40.66 3.10
CA GLU A 29 -2.90 -41.43 4.32
C GLU A 29 -1.57 -40.94 4.95
N ALA A 30 -1.36 -41.30 6.17
CA ALA A 30 -0.31 -40.91 7.11
C ALA A 30 1.12 -41.29 6.71
N ALA A 31 2.09 -40.47 7.15
CA ALA A 31 3.31 -40.98 7.75
C ALA A 31 3.95 -39.93 8.67
N ALA A 32 4.22 -40.37 9.88
CA ALA A 32 4.85 -39.63 10.97
C ALA A 32 6.36 -39.44 10.73
N GLY A 33 6.93 -38.38 11.30
CA GLY A 33 8.38 -38.22 11.37
C GLY A 33 8.86 -36.87 11.85
N GLN A 34 8.84 -36.69 13.16
CA GLN A 34 9.83 -36.03 14.04
C GLN A 34 10.38 -34.62 13.78
N ALA A 35 10.15 -33.86 14.79
CA ALA A 35 11.12 -33.13 15.62
C ALA A 35 11.60 -31.76 15.17
N GLY A 36 11.06 -30.78 15.85
CA GLY A 36 11.84 -29.84 16.62
C GLY A 36 12.74 -28.87 15.84
N SER A 37 12.21 -27.71 15.54
CA SER A 37 13.00 -26.50 15.76
C SER A 37 12.05 -25.37 16.02
N ALA A 38 12.09 -24.82 17.24
CA ALA A 38 11.46 -23.57 17.59
C ALA A 38 12.03 -22.49 16.66
N ALA A 39 11.30 -22.17 15.60
CA ALA A 39 11.58 -20.99 14.82
C ALA A 39 11.23 -19.78 15.68
N THR A 40 12.23 -19.27 16.36
CA THR A 40 12.29 -17.90 16.86
C THR A 40 11.69 -17.02 15.78
N ALA A 41 10.57 -16.36 16.09
CA ALA A 41 10.04 -15.29 15.27
C ALA A 41 11.06 -14.14 15.28
N GLY A 42 12.11 -14.31 14.49
CA GLY A 42 13.01 -13.25 14.13
C GLY A 42 12.20 -12.26 13.32
N THR A 43 11.98 -11.08 13.87
CA THR A 43 11.68 -9.86 13.16
C THR A 43 12.78 -9.68 12.10
N ALA A 44 12.63 -10.34 10.97
CA ALA A 44 13.41 -10.01 9.80
C ALA A 44 12.98 -8.60 9.42
N SER A 45 13.78 -7.62 9.82
CA SER A 45 13.86 -6.33 9.14
C SER A 45 14.26 -6.65 7.71
N ALA A 46 13.27 -7.05 6.89
CA ALA A 46 13.48 -7.26 5.49
C ALA A 46 13.93 -5.91 4.92
N GLY A 47 15.17 -5.85 4.44
CA GLY A 47 15.72 -4.66 3.83
C GLY A 47 14.76 -4.11 2.78
N ALA A 48 14.94 -2.84 2.43
CA ALA A 48 14.13 -2.22 1.39
C ALA A 48 14.25 -3.04 0.09
N PRO A 49 13.16 -3.24 -0.66
CA PRO A 49 13.21 -3.89 -1.98
C PRO A 49 14.21 -3.19 -2.91
N GLY A 50 14.84 -3.93 -3.83
CA GLY A 50 15.76 -3.36 -4.82
C GLY A 50 15.15 -2.17 -5.58
N ALA A 51 13.88 -2.30 -5.96
CA ALA A 51 13.10 -1.22 -6.57
C ALA A 51 13.08 0.09 -5.76
N VAL A 52 13.16 0.01 -4.44
CA VAL A 52 13.17 1.18 -3.55
C VAL A 52 14.60 1.72 -3.41
N THR A 53 15.60 0.84 -3.27
CA THR A 53 17.01 1.24 -3.11
C THR A 53 17.58 1.94 -4.34
N ASP A 54 17.06 1.65 -5.54
CA ASP A 54 17.47 2.28 -6.78
C ASP A 54 17.05 3.76 -6.89
N LEU A 55 15.96 4.13 -6.22
CA LEU A 55 15.37 5.47 -6.34
C LEU A 55 15.44 6.30 -5.06
N LEU A 56 15.50 5.65 -3.89
CA LEU A 56 15.64 6.32 -2.60
C LEU A 56 17.04 6.11 -2.01
N ARG A 57 17.64 7.19 -1.57
CA ARG A 57 18.94 7.12 -0.85
C ARG A 57 18.74 6.50 0.54
N GLN A 58 19.46 5.41 0.82
CA GLN A 58 19.46 4.75 2.13
C GLN A 58 18.06 4.58 2.72
N PRO A 59 17.12 3.90 2.01
CA PRO A 59 15.75 3.81 2.45
C PRO A 59 15.65 3.03 3.76
N ARG A 60 14.78 3.51 4.66
CA ARG A 60 14.41 2.85 5.90
C ARG A 60 12.89 2.81 6.05
N VAL A 61 12.38 1.87 6.81
CA VAL A 61 10.96 1.81 7.13
C VAL A 61 10.63 2.94 8.12
N ALA A 62 9.67 3.80 7.76
CA ALA A 62 9.09 4.80 8.65
C ALA A 62 7.95 4.21 9.47
N GLY A 63 7.17 3.33 8.86
CA GLY A 63 6.08 2.67 9.53
C GLY A 63 5.47 1.58 8.67
N GLU A 64 4.71 0.71 9.34
CA GLU A 64 4.01 -0.38 8.70
C GLU A 64 2.64 -0.59 9.34
N GLY A 65 1.71 -1.14 8.58
CA GLY A 65 0.38 -1.41 9.06
C GLY A 65 -0.37 -2.36 8.13
N ARG A 66 -1.56 -2.73 8.55
CA ARG A 66 -2.38 -3.72 7.86
C ARG A 66 -3.75 -3.16 7.53
N LEU A 67 -4.19 -3.36 6.28
CA LEU A 67 -5.57 -3.12 5.92
C LEU A 67 -6.39 -4.40 6.06
N ARG A 68 -7.46 -4.30 6.86
CA ARG A 68 -8.49 -5.35 6.99
C ARG A 68 -9.85 -4.81 6.57
N TRP A 69 -10.62 -5.69 5.93
CA TRP A 69 -11.99 -5.39 5.52
C TRP A 69 -12.91 -6.54 5.94
N PHE A 70 -13.95 -6.24 6.73
CA PHE A 70 -14.81 -7.27 7.35
C PHE A 70 -14.03 -8.44 7.98
N GLY A 71 -12.94 -8.13 8.71
CA GLY A 71 -12.07 -9.14 9.32
C GLY A 71 -11.06 -9.79 8.37
N LEU A 72 -11.24 -9.67 7.05
CA LEU A 72 -10.33 -10.23 6.06
C LEU A 72 -9.13 -9.30 5.85
N GLN A 73 -7.94 -9.86 5.87
CA GLN A 73 -6.73 -9.14 5.50
C GLN A 73 -6.70 -8.91 4.00
N ILE A 74 -6.46 -7.67 3.59
CA ILE A 74 -6.32 -7.28 2.18
C ILE A 74 -4.85 -7.17 1.82
N TYR A 75 -4.09 -6.38 2.58
CA TYR A 75 -2.65 -6.25 2.42
C TYR A 75 -1.98 -5.77 3.72
N ASP A 76 -0.68 -6.00 3.80
CA ASP A 76 0.23 -5.28 4.67
C ASP A 76 0.86 -4.13 3.88
N ALA A 77 0.98 -2.96 4.50
CA ALA A 77 1.56 -1.77 3.90
C ALA A 77 2.82 -1.36 4.65
N ARG A 78 3.87 -0.94 3.92
CA ARG A 78 5.11 -0.37 4.48
C ARG A 78 5.44 0.95 3.81
N LEU A 79 5.78 1.95 4.60
CA LEU A 79 6.28 3.22 4.10
C LEU A 79 7.79 3.28 4.28
N PHE A 80 8.51 3.44 3.17
CA PHE A 80 9.95 3.64 3.15
C PHE A 80 10.25 5.12 2.91
N VAL A 81 11.18 5.66 3.68
CA VAL A 81 11.63 7.05 3.59
C VAL A 81 13.15 7.12 3.55
N THR A 82 13.68 8.24 3.09
CA THR A 82 15.10 8.57 3.24
C THR A 82 15.46 8.80 4.72
N PRO A 83 16.74 8.91 5.11
CA PRO A 83 17.13 9.22 6.48
C PRO A 83 16.47 10.46 7.05
N ASP A 84 16.16 11.46 6.20
CA ASP A 84 15.50 12.71 6.61
C ASP A 84 14.03 12.51 7.02
N GLY A 85 13.43 11.36 6.68
CA GLY A 85 12.04 11.05 6.94
C GLY A 85 11.09 11.66 5.92
N VAL A 86 9.79 11.70 6.26
CA VAL A 86 8.75 12.35 5.46
C VAL A 86 8.15 13.51 6.26
N ASP A 87 8.07 14.68 5.65
CA ASP A 87 7.31 15.80 6.18
C ASP A 87 5.81 15.51 5.93
N ILE A 88 5.06 15.24 6.99
CA ILE A 88 3.65 14.82 6.91
C ILE A 88 2.77 15.91 6.31
N GLU A 89 3.09 17.18 6.53
CA GLU A 89 2.33 18.31 6.00
C GLU A 89 2.69 18.59 4.53
N ARG A 90 3.88 18.22 4.12
CA ARG A 90 4.45 18.46 2.79
C ARG A 90 4.96 17.19 2.13
N TRP A 91 4.32 16.05 2.38
CA TRP A 91 4.74 14.75 1.86
C TRP A 91 4.90 14.75 0.32
N THR A 92 4.15 15.57 -0.40
CA THR A 92 4.27 15.74 -1.86
C THR A 92 5.61 16.30 -2.32
N ARG A 93 6.45 16.82 -1.40
CA ARG A 93 7.79 17.35 -1.68
C ARG A 93 8.90 16.41 -1.24
N THR A 94 8.56 15.29 -0.64
CA THR A 94 9.52 14.34 -0.05
C THR A 94 9.55 13.06 -0.86
N PRO A 95 10.72 12.49 -1.19
CA PRO A 95 10.78 11.18 -1.81
C PRO A 95 10.45 10.10 -0.77
N PHE A 96 9.60 9.16 -1.14
CA PHE A 96 9.25 7.99 -0.34
C PHE A 96 8.79 6.85 -1.24
N ALA A 97 8.66 5.65 -0.67
CA ALA A 97 8.01 4.53 -1.34
C ALA A 97 6.95 3.91 -0.43
N LEU A 98 5.82 3.55 -1.02
CA LEU A 98 4.76 2.80 -0.38
C LEU A 98 4.67 1.42 -1.03
N GLU A 99 4.89 0.39 -0.24
CA GLU A 99 4.75 -1.01 -0.65
C GLU A 99 3.48 -1.60 -0.05
N LEU A 100 2.71 -2.29 -0.88
CA LEU A 100 1.53 -3.06 -0.49
C LEU A 100 1.81 -4.53 -0.79
N ARG A 101 1.90 -5.38 0.24
CA ARG A 101 1.99 -6.82 0.11
C ARG A 101 0.61 -7.43 0.26
N TYR A 102 0.07 -7.93 -0.83
CA TYR A 102 -1.28 -8.48 -0.85
C TYR A 102 -1.39 -9.80 -0.11
N ALA A 103 -2.47 -9.98 0.64
CA ALA A 103 -2.76 -11.21 1.39
C ALA A 103 -3.70 -12.15 0.61
N ARG A 104 -4.20 -11.71 -0.55
CA ARG A 104 -5.19 -12.44 -1.36
C ARG A 104 -5.15 -12.01 -2.81
N LYS A 105 -5.81 -12.80 -3.69
CA LYS A 105 -6.00 -12.44 -5.09
C LYS A 105 -6.93 -11.23 -5.20
N LEU A 106 -6.52 -10.24 -6.02
CA LEU A 106 -7.34 -9.12 -6.47
C LEU A 106 -7.08 -8.88 -7.96
N LEU A 107 -8.11 -8.45 -8.67
CA LEU A 107 -7.97 -8.04 -10.06
C LEU A 107 -7.39 -6.63 -10.15
N GLY A 108 -6.52 -6.38 -11.12
CA GLY A 108 -5.96 -5.05 -11.37
C GLY A 108 -7.04 -4.00 -11.64
N GLU A 109 -8.12 -4.38 -12.33
CA GLU A 109 -9.30 -3.54 -12.54
C GLU A 109 -9.93 -3.11 -11.22
N ASP A 110 -10.11 -4.03 -10.26
CA ASP A 110 -10.70 -3.73 -8.96
C ASP A 110 -9.81 -2.77 -8.15
N ILE A 111 -8.49 -2.95 -8.24
CA ILE A 111 -7.51 -2.05 -7.60
C ILE A 111 -7.63 -0.65 -8.21
N ALA A 112 -7.73 -0.54 -9.53
CA ALA A 112 -7.87 0.73 -10.24
C ALA A 112 -9.17 1.45 -9.88
N GLN A 113 -10.30 0.75 -9.90
CA GLN A 113 -11.61 1.28 -9.56
C GLN A 113 -11.69 1.76 -8.11
N ALA A 114 -11.18 0.95 -7.18
CA ALA A 114 -11.14 1.29 -5.77
C ALA A 114 -10.28 2.54 -5.51
N SER A 115 -9.12 2.62 -6.17
CA SER A 115 -8.23 3.79 -6.08
C SER A 115 -8.91 5.05 -6.60
N LEU A 116 -9.54 4.98 -7.78
CA LEU A 116 -10.26 6.10 -8.37
C LEU A 116 -11.39 6.60 -7.46
N LYS A 117 -12.14 5.67 -6.87
CA LYS A 117 -13.24 6.01 -5.96
C LYS A 117 -12.74 6.80 -4.75
N GLU A 118 -11.60 6.42 -4.17
CA GLU A 118 -11.02 7.14 -3.04
C GLU A 118 -10.51 8.52 -3.45
N MET A 119 -9.84 8.64 -4.61
CA MET A 119 -9.42 9.93 -5.15
C MET A 119 -10.62 10.87 -5.34
N ALA A 120 -11.71 10.36 -5.94
CA ALA A 120 -12.94 11.13 -6.17
C ALA A 120 -13.61 11.55 -4.86
N ARG A 121 -13.67 10.65 -3.86
CA ARG A 121 -14.23 10.92 -2.54
C ARG A 121 -13.48 12.05 -1.83
N MET A 122 -12.17 12.13 -2.00
CA MET A 122 -11.32 13.19 -1.45
C MET A 122 -11.36 14.49 -2.26
N GLY A 123 -12.08 14.52 -3.38
CA GLY A 123 -12.25 15.70 -4.23
C GLY A 123 -11.12 15.93 -5.23
N PHE A 124 -10.27 14.93 -5.49
CA PHE A 124 -9.21 15.07 -6.48
C PHE A 124 -9.71 14.94 -7.91
N GLY A 125 -9.21 15.81 -8.76
CA GLY A 125 -9.43 15.81 -10.20
C GLY A 125 -10.85 16.16 -10.64
N THR A 126 -10.98 16.59 -11.88
CA THR A 126 -12.27 16.71 -12.59
C THR A 126 -12.72 15.32 -13.06
N GLU A 127 -13.97 15.21 -13.55
CA GLU A 127 -14.47 13.96 -14.12
C GLU A 127 -13.60 13.47 -15.29
N ALA A 128 -13.24 14.37 -16.20
CA ALA A 128 -12.37 14.06 -17.34
C ALA A 128 -10.98 13.58 -16.91
N GLN A 129 -10.38 14.25 -15.92
CA GLN A 129 -9.09 13.80 -15.36
C GLN A 129 -9.19 12.42 -14.72
N ARG A 130 -10.24 12.17 -13.95
CA ARG A 130 -10.47 10.87 -13.32
C ARG A 130 -10.65 9.74 -14.33
N ALA A 131 -11.31 9.98 -15.46
CA ALA A 131 -11.42 9.01 -16.54
C ALA A 131 -10.02 8.64 -17.08
N GLY A 132 -9.16 9.62 -17.37
CA GLY A 132 -7.78 9.39 -17.81
C GLY A 132 -6.92 8.68 -16.75
N TRP A 133 -7.14 9.00 -15.47
CA TRP A 133 -6.45 8.32 -14.36
C TRP A 133 -6.86 6.86 -14.23
N LEU A 134 -8.14 6.55 -14.42
CA LEU A 134 -8.63 5.17 -14.44
C LEU A 134 -7.95 4.36 -15.55
N ASP A 135 -7.92 4.90 -16.76
CA ASP A 135 -7.25 4.25 -17.89
C ASP A 135 -5.75 4.04 -17.65
N THR A 136 -5.12 5.00 -17.00
CA THR A 136 -3.70 4.88 -16.60
C THR A 136 -3.51 3.75 -15.59
N MET A 137 -4.35 3.67 -14.56
CA MET A 137 -4.27 2.61 -13.55
C MET A 137 -4.59 1.22 -14.12
N ARG A 138 -5.55 1.11 -15.03
CA ARG A 138 -5.88 -0.14 -15.75
C ARG A 138 -4.71 -0.70 -16.54
N ARG A 139 -3.96 0.18 -17.20
CA ARG A 139 -2.74 -0.23 -17.94
C ARG A 139 -1.59 -0.58 -17.00
N LEU A 140 -1.57 0.00 -15.80
CA LEU A 140 -0.46 -0.08 -14.87
C LEU A 140 -0.58 -1.26 -13.91
N PHE A 141 -1.78 -1.48 -13.33
CA PHE A 141 -1.95 -2.45 -12.26
C PHE A 141 -2.35 -3.83 -12.79
N PRO A 142 -1.49 -4.84 -12.61
CA PRO A 142 -1.83 -6.21 -12.95
C PRO A 142 -2.71 -6.85 -11.88
N ASP A 143 -3.28 -8.00 -12.19
CA ASP A 143 -3.83 -8.89 -11.18
C ASP A 143 -2.72 -9.30 -10.19
N VAL A 144 -3.07 -9.37 -8.94
CA VAL A 144 -2.18 -9.79 -7.86
C VAL A 144 -2.70 -11.02 -7.15
N SER A 145 -1.80 -11.79 -6.58
CA SER A 145 -2.06 -12.97 -5.74
C SER A 145 -1.53 -12.74 -4.33
N ALA A 146 -1.87 -13.65 -3.41
CA ALA A 146 -1.29 -13.61 -2.07
C ALA A 146 0.24 -13.67 -2.14
N GLY A 147 0.90 -12.74 -1.45
CA GLY A 147 2.36 -12.58 -1.43
C GLY A 147 2.91 -11.58 -2.45
N ASP A 148 2.16 -11.26 -3.52
CA ASP A 148 2.59 -10.22 -4.47
C ASP A 148 2.70 -8.85 -3.80
N ARG A 149 3.66 -8.06 -4.27
CA ARG A 149 3.90 -6.69 -3.82
C ARG A 149 3.66 -5.71 -4.97
N LEU A 150 2.90 -4.66 -4.72
CA LEU A 150 2.90 -3.46 -5.54
C LEU A 150 3.60 -2.36 -4.77
N THR A 151 4.60 -1.74 -5.38
CA THR A 151 5.38 -0.64 -4.80
C THR A 151 5.27 0.58 -5.67
N GLY A 152 4.80 1.69 -5.09
CA GLY A 152 4.85 3.01 -5.71
C GLY A 152 5.95 3.84 -5.07
N VAL A 153 6.89 4.33 -5.88
CA VAL A 153 7.94 5.26 -5.45
C VAL A 153 7.55 6.67 -5.87
N HIS A 154 7.32 7.54 -4.89
CA HIS A 154 7.04 8.96 -5.09
C HIS A 154 8.34 9.75 -5.21
N LEU A 155 8.43 10.60 -6.22
CA LEU A 155 9.54 11.52 -6.46
C LEU A 155 9.07 12.98 -6.35
N PRO A 156 9.88 13.88 -5.77
CA PRO A 156 9.46 15.27 -5.44
C PRO A 156 8.98 16.10 -6.62
N GLU A 157 9.42 15.74 -7.85
CA GLU A 157 9.02 16.42 -9.08
C GLU A 157 7.56 16.13 -9.49
N GLY A 158 6.81 15.38 -8.67
CA GLY A 158 5.44 14.96 -8.97
C GLY A 158 5.38 13.79 -9.94
N ARG A 159 6.38 12.93 -9.89
CA ARG A 159 6.46 11.68 -10.65
C ARG A 159 6.32 10.49 -9.73
N ALA A 160 5.82 9.37 -10.26
CA ALA A 160 5.83 8.10 -9.57
C ALA A 160 6.32 6.97 -10.46
N VAL A 161 7.04 6.02 -9.88
CA VAL A 161 7.47 4.78 -10.55
C VAL A 161 6.84 3.62 -9.81
N PHE A 162 6.26 2.68 -10.56
CA PHE A 162 5.53 1.56 -10.01
C PHE A 162 6.23 0.24 -10.35
N TYR A 163 6.18 -0.67 -9.37
CA TYR A 163 6.79 -2.00 -9.47
C TYR A 163 5.80 -3.06 -9.01
N ARG A 164 5.83 -4.23 -9.65
CA ARG A 164 5.26 -5.47 -9.12
C ARG A 164 6.41 -6.37 -8.68
N ASN A 165 6.43 -6.75 -7.42
CA ASN A 165 7.59 -7.39 -6.81
C ASN A 165 8.81 -6.48 -7.02
N ASP A 166 9.84 -6.89 -7.73
CA ASP A 166 10.99 -6.03 -8.03
C ASP A 166 11.05 -5.63 -9.52
N THR A 167 10.00 -5.96 -10.29
CA THR A 167 9.91 -5.63 -11.72
C THR A 167 9.16 -4.32 -11.90
N ARG A 168 9.79 -3.36 -12.59
CA ARG A 168 9.14 -2.10 -12.95
C ARG A 168 7.98 -2.36 -13.91
N ILE A 169 6.78 -1.87 -13.58
CA ILE A 169 5.57 -1.99 -14.38
C ILE A 169 5.18 -0.68 -15.07
N GLY A 170 5.71 0.46 -14.63
CA GLY A 170 5.53 1.72 -15.32
C GLY A 170 5.90 2.94 -14.50
N ARG A 171 5.69 4.12 -15.11
CA ARG A 171 5.85 5.43 -14.46
C ARG A 171 4.71 6.35 -14.83
N VAL A 172 4.41 7.32 -13.98
CA VAL A 172 3.44 8.38 -14.20
C VAL A 172 4.11 9.72 -13.90
N GLU A 173 3.89 10.68 -14.79
CA GLU A 173 4.44 12.04 -14.70
C GLU A 173 3.34 13.10 -14.51
N ASP A 174 2.08 12.67 -14.38
CA ASP A 174 0.97 13.53 -14.00
C ASP A 174 1.02 13.79 -12.49
N ARG A 175 1.47 14.99 -12.12
CA ARG A 175 1.61 15.43 -10.73
C ARG A 175 0.30 15.34 -9.95
N GLN A 176 -0.83 15.70 -10.58
CA GLN A 176 -2.13 15.66 -9.90
C GLN A 176 -2.59 14.21 -9.65
N PHE A 177 -2.34 13.32 -10.61
CA PHE A 177 -2.54 11.89 -10.40
C PHE A 177 -1.70 11.37 -9.25
N VAL A 178 -0.40 11.66 -9.25
CA VAL A 178 0.56 11.16 -8.24
C VAL A 178 0.16 11.62 -6.85
N GLU A 179 -0.20 12.89 -6.70
CA GLU A 179 -0.70 13.42 -5.44
C GLU A 179 -2.01 12.73 -5.01
N ALA A 180 -3.00 12.64 -5.90
CA ALA A 180 -4.27 12.00 -5.62
C ALA A 180 -4.11 10.51 -5.23
N PHE A 181 -3.19 9.81 -5.89
CA PHE A 181 -2.94 8.40 -5.64
C PHE A 181 -2.35 8.15 -4.25
N PHE A 182 -1.26 8.81 -3.89
CA PHE A 182 -0.65 8.61 -2.58
C PHE A 182 -1.47 9.20 -1.43
N ALA A 183 -2.32 10.19 -1.70
CA ALA A 183 -3.28 10.72 -0.74
C ALA A 183 -4.22 9.65 -0.17
N ILE A 184 -4.49 8.56 -0.90
CA ILE A 184 -5.30 7.42 -0.44
C ILE A 184 -4.82 6.92 0.92
N TRP A 185 -3.51 6.92 1.17
CA TRP A 185 -2.90 6.46 2.43
C TRP A 185 -2.41 7.58 3.33
N LEU A 186 -1.95 8.71 2.76
CA LEU A 186 -1.20 9.72 3.50
C LEU A 186 -2.03 10.97 3.86
N ASP A 187 -3.11 11.25 3.15
CA ASP A 187 -3.98 12.40 3.44
C ASP A 187 -4.79 12.16 4.74
N PRO A 188 -4.99 13.18 5.58
CA PRO A 188 -5.86 13.08 6.75
C PRO A 188 -7.30 12.62 6.45
N ARG A 189 -7.79 12.85 5.24
CA ARG A 189 -9.13 12.44 4.77
C ARG A 189 -9.23 10.97 4.38
N THR A 190 -8.15 10.18 4.50
CA THR A 190 -8.17 8.74 4.19
C THR A 190 -9.26 8.00 4.95
N VAL A 191 -9.82 6.96 4.33
CA VAL A 191 -10.80 6.07 4.99
C VAL A 191 -10.16 5.10 6.00
N ALA A 192 -8.82 5.00 5.99
CA ALA A 192 -8.03 4.13 6.85
C ALA A 192 -7.11 4.94 7.80
N PRO A 193 -7.66 5.75 8.73
CA PRO A 193 -6.85 6.65 9.57
C PRO A 193 -5.89 5.89 10.48
N ASP A 194 -6.24 4.68 10.91
CA ASP A 194 -5.37 3.84 11.75
C ASP A 194 -4.16 3.34 10.96
N LEU A 195 -4.37 2.92 9.70
CA LEU A 195 -3.28 2.56 8.81
C LEU A 195 -2.37 3.75 8.53
N ARG A 196 -2.94 4.92 8.26
CA ARG A 196 -2.18 6.16 8.08
C ARG A 196 -1.29 6.45 9.29
N ARG A 197 -1.84 6.38 10.52
CA ARG A 197 -1.05 6.59 11.74
C ARG A 197 0.10 5.59 11.85
N SER A 198 -0.15 4.33 11.56
CA SER A 198 0.89 3.29 11.59
C SER A 198 1.99 3.53 10.56
N LEU A 199 1.64 3.95 9.34
CA LEU A 199 2.61 4.26 8.28
C LEU A 199 3.50 5.47 8.62
N LEU A 200 2.93 6.47 9.30
CA LEU A 200 3.59 7.73 9.66
C LEU A 200 4.19 7.72 11.07
N ALA A 201 4.25 6.59 11.75
CA ALA A 201 4.72 6.50 13.14
C ALA A 201 6.21 6.78 13.32
N ASP A 202 6.99 6.87 12.30
CA ASP A 202 8.46 7.07 12.18
C ASP A 202 9.22 7.21 13.52
N PRO A 203 9.68 6.11 14.13
CA PRO A 203 10.35 6.13 15.43
C PRO A 203 11.67 6.93 15.40
N ALA A 204 12.35 6.99 14.24
CA ALA A 204 13.56 7.76 14.10
C ALA A 204 13.28 9.28 14.02
N ALA A 205 12.14 9.69 13.47
CA ALA A 205 11.72 11.09 13.50
C ALA A 205 11.33 11.50 14.94
N ALA A 206 10.63 10.64 15.66
CA ALA A 206 10.27 10.88 17.07
C ALA A 206 11.53 11.03 17.96
N ALA A 207 12.53 10.15 17.76
CA ALA A 207 13.79 10.23 18.49
C ALA A 207 14.56 11.53 18.22
N ARG A 208 14.57 12.01 16.97
CA ARG A 208 15.21 13.30 16.61
C ARG A 208 14.50 14.50 17.24
N ALA A 209 13.16 14.49 17.26
CA ALA A 209 12.38 15.57 17.87
C ALA A 209 12.61 15.66 19.39
N GLY A 210 12.80 14.51 20.05
CA GLY A 210 13.12 14.46 21.50
C GLY A 210 14.57 14.82 21.85
N ALA A 211 15.48 14.81 20.90
CA ALA A 211 16.90 15.09 21.07
C ALA A 211 17.28 16.58 20.83
N SER A 212 16.31 17.47 20.52
CA SER A 212 16.60 18.92 20.39
C SER A 212 17.02 19.48 21.74
N PRO A 213 18.23 20.08 21.89
CA PRO A 213 18.69 20.66 23.13
C PRO A 213 17.79 21.85 23.52
N ARG A 214 17.47 21.92 24.80
CA ARG A 214 16.82 23.08 25.43
C ARG A 214 17.79 24.24 25.50
#